data_ebba378d868a018d0c9ac36a338a2ec8
#
_entry.id   ebba378d868a018d0c9ac36a338a2ec8
#
_cell.length_a   1.000
_cell.length_b   1.000
_cell.length_c   1.000
_cell.angle_alpha   90.00
_cell.angle_beta   90.00
_cell.angle_gamma   90.00
#
_symmetry.space_group_name_H-M   'P 1'
#
loop_
_entity.id
_entity.type
_entity.pdbx_description
1 polymer ?
#
loop_
_entity_poly.entity_id
_entity_poly.type
_entity_poly.pdbx_seq_one_letter_code
_entity_poly.pdbx_strand_id
1 'polypeptide(L)'
;MKKISAQQTKDILTHEAEIAFWDVREHGQYGEGHPFFSVNMPYSQIEMLAPRLVPSLGVKCVLLDDGDGVSERAAAALEGIGYRDVVVLTGGAPAWQAAGYTLFKGVNLPSKTFGELVEHKFDTKSISAEELDAYIKNDYDYILLDGRSMPEFQKMTLPTSQSCPNAELGYRLPMLCKDPTTPIIINCAGRTRSIIGAQGLVLLDIPNPIYALRNGTQGWRLAGFDLVHGASPLPLPELDAETLEAGRALAADLRE
;
A
#
# COMPACT_ATOMS: atom_id res chain seq x y z
N MET A 1 -0.18 21.27 -26.59
CA MET A 1 0.60 20.49 -25.62
C MET A 1 1.73 21.35 -25.05
N LYS A 2 1.82 21.48 -23.75
CA LYS A 2 2.83 22.28 -23.03
C LYS A 2 3.96 21.34 -22.53
N LYS A 3 5.21 21.81 -22.66
CA LYS A 3 6.40 21.08 -22.15
C LYS A 3 7.00 21.83 -20.98
N ILE A 4 7.48 21.09 -19.97
CA ILE A 4 8.11 21.64 -18.76
C ILE A 4 9.41 20.89 -18.45
N SER A 5 10.32 21.55 -17.75
CA SER A 5 11.58 20.95 -17.32
C SER A 5 11.40 20.08 -16.07
N ALA A 6 12.42 19.28 -15.74
CA ALA A 6 12.46 18.52 -14.49
C ALA A 6 12.36 19.43 -13.25
N GLN A 7 13.01 20.60 -13.26
CA GLN A 7 12.92 21.58 -12.19
C GLN A 7 11.49 22.11 -12.03
N GLN A 8 10.85 22.52 -13.11
CA GLN A 8 9.46 22.98 -13.09
C GLN A 8 8.50 21.89 -12.61
N THR A 9 8.74 20.63 -13.01
CA THR A 9 7.98 19.49 -12.48
C THR A 9 8.15 19.35 -10.97
N LYS A 10 9.39 19.47 -10.46
CA LYS A 10 9.67 19.43 -9.03
C LYS A 10 8.95 20.54 -8.28
N ASP A 11 8.93 21.75 -8.82
CA ASP A 11 8.25 22.89 -8.23
C ASP A 11 6.73 22.67 -8.15
N ILE A 12 6.12 22.14 -9.22
CA ILE A 12 4.70 21.74 -9.25
C ILE A 12 4.41 20.73 -8.16
N LEU A 13 5.20 19.65 -8.06
CA LEU A 13 5.03 18.60 -7.03
C LEU A 13 5.12 19.13 -5.59
N THR A 14 5.76 20.27 -5.39
CA THR A 14 5.97 20.84 -4.06
C THR A 14 4.91 21.89 -3.67
N HIS A 15 4.35 22.60 -4.66
CA HIS A 15 3.53 23.81 -4.42
C HIS A 15 2.09 23.72 -4.92
N GLU A 16 1.77 22.78 -5.81
CA GLU A 16 0.41 22.59 -6.33
C GLU A 16 -0.42 21.71 -5.38
N ALA A 17 -1.72 22.01 -5.25
CA ALA A 17 -2.60 21.32 -4.31
C ALA A 17 -3.08 19.95 -4.84
N GLU A 18 -3.38 19.86 -6.14
CA GLU A 18 -3.89 18.62 -6.77
C GLU A 18 -3.24 18.43 -8.12
N ILE A 19 -2.52 17.33 -8.27
CA ILE A 19 -1.83 16.96 -9.51
C ILE A 19 -1.91 15.45 -9.75
N ALA A 20 -1.87 15.05 -11.02
CA ALA A 20 -1.65 13.70 -11.46
C ALA A 20 -0.26 13.62 -12.11
N PHE A 21 0.73 13.07 -11.42
CA PHE A 21 2.06 12.85 -11.98
C PHE A 21 2.18 11.40 -12.47
N TRP A 22 2.12 11.20 -13.78
CA TRP A 22 2.02 9.91 -14.40
C TRP A 22 3.27 9.53 -15.20
N ASP A 23 3.79 8.36 -14.87
CA ASP A 23 4.79 7.68 -15.67
C ASP A 23 4.08 6.80 -16.70
N VAL A 24 4.16 7.20 -17.96
CA VAL A 24 3.42 6.55 -19.05
C VAL A 24 4.16 5.37 -19.67
N ARG A 25 5.33 5.03 -19.13
CA ARG A 25 6.07 3.82 -19.52
C ARG A 25 5.34 2.57 -19.03
N GLU A 26 5.67 1.44 -19.64
CA GLU A 26 5.12 0.15 -19.23
C GLU A 26 5.68 -0.27 -17.85
N HIS A 27 4.97 -1.20 -17.18
CA HIS A 27 5.26 -1.60 -15.79
C HIS A 27 6.72 -2.02 -15.55
N GLY A 28 7.35 -2.70 -16.52
CA GLY A 28 8.75 -3.10 -16.41
C GLY A 28 9.69 -1.91 -16.32
N GLN A 29 9.56 -0.96 -17.24
CA GLN A 29 10.37 0.26 -17.27
C GLN A 29 10.17 1.12 -16.02
N TYR A 30 8.91 1.29 -15.59
CA TYR A 30 8.59 1.97 -14.34
C TYR A 30 9.29 1.32 -13.14
N GLY A 31 9.27 0.00 -13.03
CA GLY A 31 9.89 -0.75 -11.94
C GLY A 31 11.41 -0.63 -11.88
N GLU A 32 12.07 -0.37 -13.02
CA GLU A 32 13.53 -0.18 -13.07
C GLU A 32 13.98 1.18 -12.51
N GLY A 33 13.11 2.20 -12.53
CA GLY A 33 13.41 3.49 -11.94
C GLY A 33 12.40 4.57 -12.30
N HIS A 34 11.80 5.21 -11.30
CA HIS A 34 10.80 6.27 -11.47
C HIS A 34 10.91 7.34 -10.38
N PRO A 35 10.42 8.56 -10.58
CA PRO A 35 10.31 9.57 -9.54
C PRO A 35 9.41 9.09 -8.40
N PHE A 36 9.72 9.47 -7.16
CA PHE A 36 9.06 8.96 -5.95
C PHE A 36 7.53 9.05 -5.94
N PHE A 37 6.99 10.17 -6.40
CA PHE A 37 5.54 10.41 -6.41
C PHE A 37 4.85 10.10 -7.74
N SER A 38 5.60 9.62 -8.75
CA SER A 38 4.96 9.23 -10.00
C SER A 38 4.12 7.96 -9.82
N VAL A 39 2.98 7.95 -10.48
CA VAL A 39 2.09 6.78 -10.56
C VAL A 39 2.23 6.17 -11.95
N ASN A 40 2.40 4.85 -12.00
CA ASN A 40 2.46 4.18 -13.29
C ASN A 40 1.10 4.21 -13.99
N MET A 41 1.07 4.84 -15.15
CA MET A 41 -0.10 4.95 -16.03
C MET A 41 0.31 4.54 -17.45
N PRO A 42 0.47 3.23 -17.71
CA PRO A 42 1.00 2.75 -18.99
C PRO A 42 0.24 3.32 -20.18
N TYR A 43 0.97 3.81 -21.18
CA TYR A 43 0.36 4.35 -22.40
C TYR A 43 -0.62 3.38 -23.05
N SER A 44 -0.30 2.08 -23.02
CA SER A 44 -1.17 1.02 -23.54
C SER A 44 -2.56 0.94 -22.86
N GLN A 45 -2.75 1.56 -21.68
CA GLN A 45 -3.98 1.49 -20.89
C GLN A 45 -4.53 2.87 -20.49
N ILE A 46 -3.91 3.94 -20.95
CA ILE A 46 -4.14 5.29 -20.42
C ILE A 46 -5.60 5.74 -20.57
N GLU A 47 -6.23 5.49 -21.72
CA GLU A 47 -7.62 5.91 -21.98
C GLU A 47 -8.64 5.17 -21.11
N MET A 48 -8.33 3.95 -20.69
CA MET A 48 -9.19 3.16 -19.79
C MET A 48 -8.99 3.53 -18.31
N LEU A 49 -7.74 3.78 -17.91
CA LEU A 49 -7.38 3.97 -16.51
C LEU A 49 -7.54 5.42 -16.06
N ALA A 50 -7.20 6.39 -16.92
CA ALA A 50 -7.20 7.80 -16.53
C ALA A 50 -8.57 8.28 -15.99
N PRO A 51 -9.72 8.03 -16.64
CA PRO A 51 -11.01 8.47 -16.12
C PRO A 51 -11.42 7.79 -14.81
N ARG A 52 -10.88 6.60 -14.53
CA ARG A 52 -11.15 5.86 -13.29
C ARG A 52 -10.33 6.35 -12.11
N LEU A 53 -9.07 6.73 -12.35
CA LEU A 53 -8.13 7.16 -11.30
C LEU A 53 -8.20 8.66 -11.04
N VAL A 54 -8.45 9.45 -12.08
CA VAL A 54 -8.57 10.91 -12.01
C VAL A 54 -9.82 11.34 -12.79
N PRO A 55 -11.02 11.24 -12.22
CA PRO A 55 -12.27 11.57 -12.90
C PRO A 55 -12.44 13.07 -13.19
N SER A 56 -11.69 13.93 -12.51
CA SER A 56 -11.71 15.37 -12.75
C SER A 56 -10.86 15.74 -13.97
N LEU A 57 -11.49 16.14 -15.05
CA LEU A 57 -10.83 16.51 -16.31
C LEU A 57 -10.03 17.83 -16.25
N GLY A 58 -10.12 18.55 -15.15
CA GLY A 58 -9.40 19.83 -14.93
C GLY A 58 -8.13 19.68 -14.11
N VAL A 59 -7.84 18.50 -13.57
CA VAL A 59 -6.60 18.23 -12.82
C VAL A 59 -5.40 18.40 -13.73
N LYS A 60 -4.34 19.01 -13.21
CA LYS A 60 -3.05 19.10 -13.91
C LYS A 60 -2.42 17.71 -14.02
N CYS A 61 -2.25 17.21 -15.23
CA CYS A 61 -1.58 15.95 -15.52
C CYS A 61 -0.15 16.22 -16.02
N VAL A 62 0.84 15.77 -15.27
CA VAL A 62 2.26 15.83 -15.66
C VAL A 62 2.68 14.44 -16.13
N LEU A 63 3.16 14.32 -17.37
CA LEU A 63 3.52 13.05 -17.98
C LEU A 63 5.03 12.89 -18.09
N LEU A 64 5.51 11.68 -17.81
CA LEU A 64 6.91 11.29 -17.86
C LEU A 64 7.03 10.00 -18.70
N ASP A 65 8.04 9.95 -19.56
CA ASP A 65 8.49 8.79 -20.34
C ASP A 65 10.01 8.59 -20.24
N ASP A 66 10.63 7.92 -21.20
CA ASP A 66 12.09 7.80 -21.33
C ASP A 66 12.70 8.86 -22.29
N GLY A 67 11.96 9.91 -22.63
CA GLY A 67 12.38 10.92 -23.61
C GLY A 67 12.21 10.46 -25.05
N ASP A 68 11.39 9.44 -25.27
CA ASP A 68 11.16 8.76 -26.55
C ASP A 68 9.88 9.18 -27.28
N GLY A 69 9.14 10.15 -26.72
CA GLY A 69 7.94 10.73 -27.32
C GLY A 69 6.64 9.96 -26.99
N VAL A 70 6.68 9.01 -26.08
CA VAL A 70 5.46 8.32 -25.59
C VAL A 70 4.58 9.28 -24.80
N SER A 71 5.17 10.18 -24.01
CA SER A 71 4.43 11.19 -23.24
C SER A 71 3.64 12.15 -24.14
N GLU A 72 4.17 12.52 -25.31
CA GLU A 72 3.46 13.36 -26.27
C GLU A 72 2.25 12.65 -26.86
N ARG A 73 2.38 11.37 -27.17
CA ARG A 73 1.24 10.54 -27.64
C ARG A 73 0.20 10.34 -26.55
N ALA A 74 0.65 10.11 -25.31
CA ALA A 74 -0.21 10.01 -24.15
C ALA A 74 -0.98 11.31 -23.88
N ALA A 75 -0.31 12.46 -24.00
CA ALA A 75 -0.95 13.77 -23.87
C ALA A 75 -2.05 13.97 -24.92
N ALA A 76 -1.79 13.63 -26.19
CA ALA A 76 -2.80 13.72 -27.24
C ALA A 76 -4.02 12.80 -26.97
N ALA A 77 -3.80 11.57 -26.47
CA ALA A 77 -4.86 10.66 -26.10
C ALA A 77 -5.70 11.22 -24.93
N LEU A 78 -5.06 11.76 -23.89
CA LEU A 78 -5.75 12.38 -22.75
C LEU A 78 -6.55 13.64 -23.15
N GLU A 79 -5.97 14.51 -23.98
CA GLU A 79 -6.68 15.68 -24.54
C GLU A 79 -7.90 15.21 -25.35
N GLY A 80 -7.76 14.10 -26.12
CA GLY A 80 -8.84 13.50 -26.90
C GLY A 80 -10.02 13.00 -26.08
N ILE A 81 -9.80 12.57 -24.84
CA ILE A 81 -10.86 12.15 -23.89
C ILE A 81 -11.25 13.25 -22.90
N GLY A 82 -10.76 14.49 -23.10
CA GLY A 82 -11.27 15.69 -22.45
C GLY A 82 -10.42 16.27 -21.31
N TYR A 83 -9.25 15.75 -21.02
CA TYR A 83 -8.33 16.39 -20.05
C TYR A 83 -7.80 17.71 -20.60
N ARG A 84 -7.79 18.76 -19.76
CA ARG A 84 -7.58 20.15 -20.22
C ARG A 84 -6.24 20.75 -19.82
N ASP A 85 -5.57 20.22 -18.80
CA ASP A 85 -4.26 20.71 -18.32
C ASP A 85 -3.25 19.57 -18.33
N VAL A 86 -2.80 19.19 -19.54
CA VAL A 86 -1.81 18.13 -19.73
C VAL A 86 -0.47 18.73 -20.13
N VAL A 87 0.58 18.39 -19.40
CA VAL A 87 1.94 18.86 -19.62
C VAL A 87 2.91 17.67 -19.69
N VAL A 88 3.96 17.79 -20.48
CA VAL A 88 4.96 16.74 -20.67
C VAL A 88 6.29 17.18 -20.08
N LEU A 89 6.92 16.30 -19.27
CA LEU A 89 8.28 16.49 -18.79
C LEU A 89 9.26 16.29 -19.95
N THR A 90 9.94 17.35 -20.35
CA THR A 90 10.91 17.31 -21.46
C THR A 90 12.06 16.38 -21.15
N GLY A 91 12.31 15.40 -22.01
CA GLY A 91 13.39 14.43 -21.88
C GLY A 91 13.15 13.35 -20.82
N GLY A 92 11.97 13.29 -20.25
CA GLY A 92 11.49 12.18 -19.41
C GLY A 92 12.36 11.83 -18.22
N ALA A 93 12.41 10.54 -17.87
CA ALA A 93 13.18 10.02 -16.74
C ALA A 93 14.70 10.30 -16.85
N PRO A 94 15.33 10.24 -18.02
CA PRO A 94 16.73 10.67 -18.16
C PRO A 94 16.96 12.14 -17.79
N ALA A 95 16.07 13.04 -18.21
CA ALA A 95 16.18 14.46 -17.87
C ALA A 95 15.92 14.74 -16.38
N TRP A 96 15.03 13.98 -15.74
CA TRP A 96 14.83 14.02 -14.29
C TRP A 96 16.12 13.67 -13.56
N GLN A 97 16.77 12.58 -13.95
CA GLN A 97 18.04 12.14 -13.37
C GLN A 97 19.19 13.12 -13.64
N ALA A 98 19.28 13.65 -14.86
CA ALA A 98 20.30 14.64 -15.23
C ALA A 98 20.17 15.96 -14.46
N ALA A 99 18.96 16.30 -14.02
CA ALA A 99 18.70 17.43 -13.12
C ALA A 99 19.09 17.17 -11.65
N GLY A 100 19.67 15.99 -11.34
CA GLY A 100 20.11 15.61 -10.01
C GLY A 100 19.01 14.98 -9.14
N TYR A 101 17.85 14.65 -9.70
CA TYR A 101 16.77 14.01 -8.97
C TYR A 101 16.86 12.49 -9.04
N THR A 102 16.52 11.84 -7.93
CA THR A 102 16.60 10.38 -7.80
C THR A 102 15.47 9.67 -8.54
N LEU A 103 15.82 8.60 -9.25
CA LEU A 103 14.91 7.57 -9.72
C LEU A 103 14.96 6.37 -8.77
N PHE A 104 13.81 5.91 -8.31
CA PHE A 104 13.67 4.83 -7.35
C PHE A 104 13.22 3.55 -8.04
N LYS A 105 13.82 2.41 -7.67
CA LYS A 105 13.47 1.08 -8.18
C LYS A 105 12.32 0.46 -7.37
N GLY A 106 11.53 -0.37 -8.03
CA GLY A 106 10.42 -1.09 -7.45
C GLY A 106 9.08 -0.40 -7.64
N VAL A 107 8.06 -0.83 -6.88
CA VAL A 107 6.68 -0.32 -6.97
C VAL A 107 6.13 -0.02 -5.58
N ASN A 108 5.09 0.81 -5.48
CA ASN A 108 4.43 1.19 -4.22
C ASN A 108 5.39 1.83 -3.19
N LEU A 109 6.35 2.62 -3.63
CA LEU A 109 7.36 3.24 -2.77
C LEU A 109 6.78 4.14 -1.69
N PRO A 110 5.81 5.04 -1.95
CA PRO A 110 5.25 5.89 -0.90
C PRO A 110 4.69 5.08 0.28
N SER A 111 3.95 4.01 0.01
CA SER A 111 3.39 3.17 1.08
C SER A 111 4.47 2.38 1.83
N LYS A 112 5.51 1.92 1.13
CA LYS A 112 6.65 1.25 1.77
C LYS A 112 7.41 2.20 2.69
N THR A 113 7.73 3.39 2.20
CA THR A 113 8.40 4.42 3.00
C THR A 113 7.56 4.84 4.20
N PHE A 114 6.25 4.97 4.04
CA PHE A 114 5.34 5.24 5.16
C PHE A 114 5.39 4.13 6.21
N GLY A 115 5.36 2.86 5.80
CA GLY A 115 5.48 1.73 6.74
C GLY A 115 6.80 1.73 7.53
N GLU A 116 7.93 2.00 6.87
CA GLU A 116 9.23 2.13 7.55
C GLU A 116 9.25 3.33 8.51
N LEU A 117 8.65 4.46 8.12
CA LEU A 117 8.53 5.63 8.99
C LEU A 117 7.68 5.34 10.23
N VAL A 118 6.55 4.63 10.07
CA VAL A 118 5.68 4.19 11.17
C VAL A 118 6.45 3.32 12.14
N GLU A 119 7.12 2.28 11.64
CA GLU A 119 7.90 1.37 12.48
C GLU A 119 8.98 2.12 13.26
N HIS A 120 9.74 2.98 12.58
CA HIS A 120 10.82 3.75 13.22
C HIS A 120 10.28 4.75 14.26
N LYS A 121 9.16 5.43 13.96
CA LYS A 121 8.60 6.45 14.85
C LYS A 121 7.99 5.87 16.12
N PHE A 122 7.32 4.71 16.01
CA PHE A 122 6.53 4.12 17.09
C PHE A 122 7.17 2.88 17.70
N ASP A 123 8.31 2.43 17.20
CA ASP A 123 8.96 1.17 17.61
C ASP A 123 7.99 0.00 17.56
N THR A 124 7.25 -0.11 16.44
CA THR A 124 6.20 -1.13 16.26
C THR A 124 6.78 -2.52 16.48
N LYS A 125 6.25 -3.25 17.47
CA LYS A 125 6.76 -4.56 17.84
C LYS A 125 6.55 -5.57 16.72
N SER A 126 7.53 -6.46 16.55
CA SER A 126 7.46 -7.53 15.55
C SER A 126 7.98 -8.84 16.11
N ILE A 127 7.52 -9.95 15.54
CA ILE A 127 8.07 -11.28 15.78
C ILE A 127 8.61 -11.87 14.47
N SER A 128 9.57 -12.77 14.57
CA SER A 128 10.11 -13.48 13.41
C SER A 128 9.23 -14.67 13.00
N ALA A 129 9.54 -15.24 11.84
CA ALA A 129 8.87 -16.47 11.39
C ALA A 129 9.17 -17.65 12.34
N GLU A 130 10.39 -17.72 12.86
CA GLU A 130 10.83 -18.75 13.78
C GLU A 130 10.12 -18.64 15.14
N GLU A 131 9.92 -17.42 15.65
CA GLU A 131 9.17 -17.18 16.88
C GLU A 131 7.71 -17.58 16.72
N LEU A 132 7.08 -17.25 15.58
CA LEU A 132 5.72 -17.68 15.27
C LEU A 132 5.62 -19.21 15.11
N ASP A 133 6.58 -19.84 14.46
CA ASP A 133 6.64 -21.31 14.35
C ASP A 133 6.74 -21.98 15.73
N ALA A 134 7.50 -21.36 16.64
CA ALA A 134 7.56 -21.84 18.03
C ALA A 134 6.20 -21.72 18.75
N TYR A 135 5.42 -20.66 18.49
CA TYR A 135 4.05 -20.54 19.02
C TYR A 135 3.16 -21.68 18.52
N ILE A 136 3.21 -21.95 17.20
CA ILE A 136 2.45 -23.04 16.58
C ILE A 136 2.81 -24.41 17.17
N LYS A 137 4.12 -24.70 17.26
CA LYS A 137 4.62 -26.01 17.74
C LYS A 137 4.36 -26.27 19.22
N ASN A 138 4.32 -25.24 20.04
CA ASN A 138 4.11 -25.36 21.47
C ASN A 138 2.65 -25.12 21.90
N ASP A 139 1.75 -25.01 20.93
CA ASP A 139 0.31 -24.79 21.16
C ASP A 139 0.03 -23.59 22.10
N TYR A 140 0.79 -22.50 21.90
CA TYR A 140 0.56 -21.27 22.62
C TYR A 140 -0.73 -20.61 22.13
N ASP A 141 -1.43 -19.91 23.02
CA ASP A 141 -2.58 -19.10 22.63
C ASP A 141 -2.13 -17.84 21.89
N TYR A 142 -2.66 -17.61 20.70
CA TYR A 142 -2.41 -16.41 19.87
C TYR A 142 -3.47 -16.30 18.78
N ILE A 143 -3.61 -15.13 18.21
CA ILE A 143 -4.43 -14.90 17.01
C ILE A 143 -3.51 -14.38 15.88
N LEU A 144 -3.54 -15.07 14.74
CA LEU A 144 -2.80 -14.67 13.53
C LEU A 144 -3.79 -14.18 12.47
N LEU A 145 -3.73 -12.88 12.16
CA LEU A 145 -4.61 -12.22 11.19
C LEU A 145 -3.83 -11.84 9.93
N ASP A 146 -4.35 -12.22 8.78
CA ASP A 146 -3.81 -11.78 7.49
C ASP A 146 -4.51 -10.50 7.04
N GLY A 147 -3.78 -9.39 7.09
CA GLY A 147 -4.27 -8.04 6.78
C GLY A 147 -4.36 -7.73 5.28
N ARG A 148 -4.12 -8.72 4.41
CA ARG A 148 -4.18 -8.56 2.96
C ARG A 148 -5.62 -8.70 2.44
N SER A 149 -5.78 -8.50 1.12
CA SER A 149 -7.04 -8.76 0.45
C SER A 149 -7.38 -10.26 0.43
N MET A 150 -8.67 -10.57 0.36
CA MET A 150 -9.15 -11.95 0.27
C MET A 150 -8.51 -12.77 -0.87
N PRO A 151 -8.35 -12.25 -2.10
CA PRO A 151 -7.69 -12.99 -3.17
C PRO A 151 -6.21 -13.31 -2.87
N GLU A 152 -5.50 -12.43 -2.17
CA GLU A 152 -4.12 -12.70 -1.74
C GLU A 152 -4.05 -13.80 -0.68
N PHE A 153 -4.96 -13.76 0.29
CA PHE A 153 -5.11 -14.78 1.33
C PHE A 153 -5.39 -16.16 0.72
N GLN A 154 -6.37 -16.26 -0.16
CA GLN A 154 -6.74 -17.50 -0.84
C GLN A 154 -5.61 -18.04 -1.72
N LYS A 155 -4.85 -17.15 -2.38
CA LYS A 155 -3.71 -17.56 -3.19
C LYS A 155 -2.64 -18.27 -2.37
N MET A 156 -2.28 -17.71 -1.21
CA MET A 156 -1.36 -18.29 -0.24
C MET A 156 -1.42 -17.53 1.08
N THR A 157 -1.33 -18.24 2.19
CA THR A 157 -1.27 -17.66 3.53
C THR A 157 -0.43 -18.55 4.47
N LEU A 158 -0.31 -18.17 5.73
CA LEU A 158 0.37 -18.97 6.74
C LEU A 158 -0.60 -20.00 7.33
N PRO A 159 -0.07 -21.14 7.89
CA PRO A 159 -0.87 -22.02 8.73
C PRO A 159 -1.54 -21.25 9.87
N THR A 160 -2.74 -21.65 10.26
CA THR A 160 -3.54 -21.06 11.34
C THR A 160 -4.02 -19.62 11.11
N SER A 161 -3.60 -18.98 10.01
CA SER A 161 -3.96 -17.58 9.72
C SER A 161 -5.44 -17.43 9.35
N GLN A 162 -6.08 -16.41 9.90
CA GLN A 162 -7.43 -15.99 9.53
C GLN A 162 -7.39 -14.71 8.69
N SER A 163 -8.19 -14.64 7.64
CA SER A 163 -8.30 -13.43 6.83
C SER A 163 -9.03 -12.33 7.60
N CYS A 164 -8.39 -11.18 7.75
CA CYS A 164 -8.99 -9.96 8.28
C CYS A 164 -8.26 -8.76 7.66
N PRO A 165 -8.77 -8.19 6.55
CA PRO A 165 -8.13 -7.06 5.90
C PRO A 165 -7.84 -5.91 6.86
N ASN A 166 -6.71 -5.23 6.70
CA ASN A 166 -6.27 -4.17 7.62
C ASN A 166 -7.36 -3.12 7.92
N ALA A 167 -8.18 -2.78 6.93
CA ALA A 167 -9.28 -1.83 7.12
C ALA A 167 -10.39 -2.35 8.06
N GLU A 168 -10.39 -3.64 8.36
CA GLU A 168 -11.39 -4.29 9.21
C GLU A 168 -10.87 -4.65 10.60
N LEU A 169 -9.56 -4.59 10.83
CA LEU A 169 -8.93 -5.03 12.08
C LEU A 169 -9.53 -4.35 13.32
N GLY A 170 -9.63 -3.02 13.30
CA GLY A 170 -10.02 -2.24 14.47
C GLY A 170 -11.40 -2.58 15.03
N TYR A 171 -12.38 -2.82 14.14
CA TYR A 171 -13.74 -3.12 14.57
C TYR A 171 -14.06 -4.62 14.67
N ARG A 172 -13.25 -5.48 14.02
CA ARG A 172 -13.47 -6.94 14.11
C ARG A 172 -12.71 -7.60 15.24
N LEU A 173 -11.55 -7.08 15.61
CA LEU A 173 -10.71 -7.70 16.64
C LEU A 173 -11.42 -7.90 17.99
N PRO A 174 -12.23 -6.95 18.51
CA PRO A 174 -12.97 -7.16 19.77
C PRO A 174 -13.94 -8.35 19.74
N MET A 175 -14.39 -8.75 18.55
CA MET A 175 -15.24 -9.93 18.36
C MET A 175 -14.44 -11.22 18.20
N LEU A 176 -13.22 -11.12 17.64
CA LEU A 176 -12.33 -12.27 17.41
C LEU A 176 -11.54 -12.68 18.66
N CYS A 177 -11.23 -11.72 19.53
CA CYS A 177 -10.44 -11.91 20.74
C CYS A 177 -11.13 -11.28 21.95
N LYS A 178 -11.45 -12.09 22.94
CA LYS A 178 -12.05 -11.63 24.22
C LYS A 178 -11.03 -11.53 25.34
N ASP A 179 -9.96 -12.30 25.28
CA ASP A 179 -8.91 -12.28 26.31
C ASP A 179 -7.87 -11.20 25.96
N PRO A 180 -7.72 -10.16 26.79
CA PRO A 180 -6.79 -9.07 26.56
C PRO A 180 -5.31 -9.49 26.67
N THR A 181 -5.02 -10.70 27.12
CA THR A 181 -3.65 -11.22 27.25
C THR A 181 -3.19 -12.01 26.03
N THR A 182 -4.11 -12.43 25.16
CA THR A 182 -3.78 -13.19 23.95
C THR A 182 -3.01 -12.33 22.95
N PRO A 183 -1.81 -12.76 22.51
CA PRO A 183 -1.03 -12.05 21.48
C PRO A 183 -1.75 -12.00 20.12
N ILE A 184 -1.75 -10.84 19.51
CA ILE A 184 -2.29 -10.61 18.17
C ILE A 184 -1.14 -10.40 17.20
N ILE A 185 -1.08 -11.21 16.16
CA ILE A 185 -0.01 -11.15 15.15
C ILE A 185 -0.63 -10.79 13.81
N ILE A 186 -0.13 -9.71 13.21
CA ILE A 186 -0.60 -9.24 11.91
C ILE A 186 0.36 -9.69 10.82
N ASN A 187 -0.13 -10.46 9.87
CA ASN A 187 0.58 -10.91 8.69
C ASN A 187 0.25 -10.07 7.44
N CYS A 188 1.20 -10.00 6.51
CA CYS A 188 0.96 -9.55 5.15
C CYS A 188 1.89 -10.27 4.16
N ALA A 189 2.04 -9.78 2.92
CA ALA A 189 2.95 -10.40 1.95
C ALA A 189 4.43 -10.22 2.31
N GLY A 190 4.78 -9.06 2.84
CA GLY A 190 6.14 -8.68 3.18
C GLY A 190 6.19 -7.93 4.51
N ARG A 191 6.27 -6.59 4.47
CA ARG A 191 6.57 -5.81 5.67
C ARG A 191 5.54 -4.71 5.97
N THR A 192 5.26 -3.85 5.01
CA THR A 192 4.55 -2.58 5.18
C THR A 192 3.16 -2.72 5.82
N ARG A 193 2.32 -3.59 5.28
CA ARG A 193 0.92 -3.73 5.72
C ARG A 193 0.81 -4.35 7.11
N SER A 194 1.69 -5.29 7.48
CA SER A 194 1.70 -5.84 8.84
C SER A 194 2.12 -4.80 9.87
N ILE A 195 3.10 -3.96 9.57
CA ILE A 195 3.52 -2.84 10.43
C ILE A 195 2.35 -1.86 10.62
N ILE A 196 1.75 -1.39 9.53
CA ILE A 196 0.64 -0.42 9.58
C ILE A 196 -0.57 -1.01 10.31
N GLY A 197 -0.93 -2.27 10.04
CA GLY A 197 -2.04 -2.95 10.73
C GLY A 197 -1.80 -3.11 12.22
N ALA A 198 -0.62 -3.58 12.61
CA ALA A 198 -0.24 -3.75 14.02
C ALA A 198 -0.22 -2.39 14.74
N GLN A 199 0.43 -1.37 14.16
CA GLN A 199 0.48 -0.05 14.78
C GLN A 199 -0.89 0.61 14.84
N GLY A 200 -1.75 0.40 13.85
CA GLY A 200 -3.13 0.86 13.87
C GLY A 200 -3.89 0.34 15.09
N LEU A 201 -3.77 -0.95 15.41
CA LEU A 201 -4.39 -1.53 16.60
C LEU A 201 -3.80 -0.96 17.91
N VAL A 202 -2.49 -0.70 17.95
CA VAL A 202 -1.86 -0.05 19.12
C VAL A 202 -2.40 1.37 19.32
N LEU A 203 -2.57 2.14 18.24
CA LEU A 203 -3.13 3.49 18.30
C LEU A 203 -4.63 3.53 18.65
N LEU A 204 -5.33 2.41 18.50
CA LEU A 204 -6.71 2.22 18.94
C LEU A 204 -6.81 1.74 20.41
N ASP A 205 -5.70 1.80 21.17
CA ASP A 205 -5.62 1.38 22.57
C ASP A 205 -6.13 -0.06 22.82
N ILE A 206 -5.96 -0.95 21.83
CA ILE A 206 -6.26 -2.37 21.99
C ILE A 206 -5.34 -2.95 23.06
N PRO A 207 -5.87 -3.57 24.13
CA PRO A 207 -5.08 -3.96 25.29
C PRO A 207 -4.14 -5.16 25.08
N ASN A 208 -4.35 -5.91 24.02
CA ASN A 208 -3.59 -7.12 23.70
C ASN A 208 -2.12 -6.81 23.35
N PRO A 209 -1.19 -7.74 23.59
CA PRO A 209 0.14 -7.70 22.96
C PRO A 209 0.01 -7.79 21.43
N ILE A 210 0.45 -6.77 20.69
CA ILE A 210 0.28 -6.68 19.23
C ILE A 210 1.64 -6.71 18.55
N TYR A 211 1.76 -7.54 17.50
CA TYR A 211 2.98 -7.74 16.74
C TYR A 211 2.74 -7.73 15.24
N ALA A 212 3.65 -7.14 14.48
CA ALA A 212 3.78 -7.37 13.05
C ALA A 212 4.62 -8.64 12.80
N LEU A 213 4.19 -9.53 11.90
CA LEU A 213 5.05 -10.61 11.44
C LEU A 213 6.13 -10.05 10.53
N ARG A 214 7.39 -10.22 10.92
CA ARG A 214 8.55 -9.71 10.18
C ARG A 214 8.63 -10.37 8.81
N ASN A 215 8.62 -9.54 7.76
CA ASN A 215 8.65 -9.95 6.36
C ASN A 215 7.48 -10.84 5.89
N GLY A 216 6.42 -11.01 6.68
CA GLY A 216 5.16 -11.64 6.30
C GLY A 216 5.29 -13.03 5.68
N THR A 217 4.43 -13.34 4.68
CA THR A 217 4.49 -14.63 3.96
C THR A 217 5.83 -14.87 3.26
N GLN A 218 6.52 -13.81 2.81
CA GLN A 218 7.84 -13.92 2.21
C GLN A 218 8.89 -14.37 3.24
N GLY A 219 8.90 -13.74 4.42
CA GLY A 219 9.80 -14.11 5.51
C GLY A 219 9.57 -15.53 6.00
N TRP A 220 8.30 -15.92 6.16
CA TRP A 220 7.92 -17.29 6.51
C TRP A 220 8.49 -18.32 5.52
N ARG A 221 8.32 -18.08 4.21
CA ARG A 221 8.84 -18.98 3.18
C ARG A 221 10.37 -18.99 3.12
N LEU A 222 11.03 -17.85 3.30
CA LEU A 222 12.49 -17.75 3.33
C LEU A 222 13.09 -18.44 4.56
N ALA A 223 12.38 -18.50 5.68
CA ALA A 223 12.75 -19.29 6.86
C ALA A 223 12.59 -20.82 6.66
N GLY A 224 12.11 -21.25 5.50
CA GLY A 224 11.96 -22.65 5.14
C GLY A 224 10.62 -23.28 5.50
N PHE A 225 9.66 -22.51 5.97
CA PHE A 225 8.33 -22.99 6.34
C PHE A 225 7.38 -23.03 5.15
N ASP A 226 6.41 -23.93 5.19
CA ASP A 226 5.44 -24.09 4.12
C ASP A 226 4.26 -23.13 4.25
N LEU A 227 3.78 -22.67 3.09
CA LEU A 227 2.59 -21.84 2.96
C LEU A 227 1.36 -22.71 2.68
N VAL A 228 0.21 -22.25 3.11
CA VAL A 228 -1.09 -22.82 2.77
C VAL A 228 -1.61 -22.13 1.51
N HIS A 229 -2.00 -22.93 0.51
CA HIS A 229 -2.57 -22.46 -0.75
C HIS A 229 -4.05 -22.84 -0.84
N GLY A 230 -4.87 -21.98 -1.44
CA GLY A 230 -6.30 -22.23 -1.61
C GLY A 230 -7.09 -22.23 -0.30
N ALA A 231 -6.59 -21.53 0.73
CA ALA A 231 -7.25 -21.47 2.02
C ALA A 231 -8.65 -20.86 1.90
N SER A 232 -9.64 -21.53 2.51
CA SER A 232 -10.97 -20.94 2.69
C SER A 232 -10.94 -20.05 3.92
N PRO A 233 -11.36 -18.77 3.79
CA PRO A 233 -11.43 -17.90 4.95
C PRO A 233 -12.49 -18.40 5.93
N LEU A 234 -12.20 -18.32 7.22
CA LEU A 234 -13.24 -18.48 8.22
C LEU A 234 -14.21 -17.30 8.14
N PRO A 235 -15.51 -17.52 8.32
CA PRO A 235 -16.45 -16.40 8.36
C PRO A 235 -16.09 -15.47 9.53
N LEU A 236 -15.98 -14.18 9.23
CA LEU A 236 -15.85 -13.18 10.28
C LEU A 236 -17.20 -13.03 10.98
N PRO A 237 -17.22 -12.79 12.30
CA PRO A 237 -18.46 -12.53 13.02
C PRO A 237 -19.24 -11.37 12.39
N GLU A 238 -20.58 -11.47 12.36
CA GLU A 238 -21.42 -10.34 11.97
C GLU A 238 -21.26 -9.21 13.00
N LEU A 239 -21.21 -7.98 12.52
CA LEU A 239 -21.08 -6.81 13.38
C LEU A 239 -22.43 -6.51 14.02
N ASP A 240 -22.50 -6.54 15.35
CA ASP A 240 -23.66 -6.05 16.07
C ASP A 240 -23.71 -4.51 16.12
N ALA A 241 -24.85 -3.96 16.50
CA ALA A 241 -25.06 -2.52 16.51
C ALA A 241 -24.14 -1.79 17.50
N GLU A 242 -23.80 -2.43 18.61
CA GLU A 242 -22.92 -1.88 19.65
C GLU A 242 -21.48 -1.75 19.12
N THR A 243 -20.97 -2.80 18.49
CA THR A 243 -19.62 -2.78 17.86
C THR A 243 -19.53 -1.75 16.75
N LEU A 244 -20.58 -1.60 15.93
CA LEU A 244 -20.63 -0.58 14.88
C LEU A 244 -20.60 0.84 15.45
N GLU A 245 -21.37 1.10 16.51
CA GLU A 245 -21.41 2.42 17.16
C GLU A 245 -20.08 2.75 17.85
N ALA A 246 -19.48 1.79 18.56
CA ALA A 246 -18.16 1.94 19.14
C ALA A 246 -17.09 2.25 18.08
N GLY A 247 -17.13 1.56 16.94
CA GLY A 247 -16.24 1.83 15.83
C GLY A 247 -16.43 3.23 15.21
N ARG A 248 -17.66 3.74 15.14
CA ARG A 248 -17.96 5.10 14.68
C ARG A 248 -17.45 6.17 15.63
N ALA A 249 -17.68 5.97 16.94
CA ALA A 249 -17.17 6.88 17.97
C ALA A 249 -15.64 6.96 17.92
N LEU A 250 -14.96 5.83 17.86
CA LEU A 250 -13.51 5.75 17.74
C LEU A 250 -12.99 6.44 16.48
N ALA A 251 -13.67 6.27 15.33
CA ALA A 251 -13.31 6.93 14.09
C ALA A 251 -13.53 8.46 14.12
N ALA A 252 -14.44 8.95 14.96
CA ALA A 252 -14.65 10.38 15.18
C ALA A 252 -13.49 10.99 15.98
N ASP A 253 -13.07 10.34 17.06
CA ASP A 253 -11.97 10.79 17.92
C ASP A 253 -10.61 10.87 17.15
N LEU A 254 -10.40 9.98 16.17
CA LEU A 254 -9.18 9.98 15.35
C LEU A 254 -9.13 11.10 14.28
N ARG A 255 -10.21 11.86 14.10
CA ARG A 255 -10.28 12.97 13.13
C ARG A 255 -10.00 14.34 13.75
N GLU A 256 -9.95 14.45 15.07
CA GLU A 256 -9.58 15.64 15.83
C GLU A 256 -8.06 15.68 16.11
#